data_547880534c669646ab96d583f5644750
#
_entry.id   547880534c669646ab96d583f5644750
#
_cell.length_a   1.000
_cell.length_b   1.000
_cell.length_c   1.000
_cell.angle_alpha   90.00
_cell.angle_beta   90.00
_cell.angle_gamma   90.00
#
_symmetry.space_group_name_H-M   'P 1'
#
loop_
_entity.id
_entity.type
_entity.pdbx_description
1 polymer ?
#
loop_
_entity_poly.entity_id
_entity_poly.type
_entity_poly.pdbx_seq_one_letter_code
_entity_poly.pdbx_strand_id
1 'polypeptide(L)'
;YILLDCPAGIEQGFMNAIAGADRAIIVTTPEVSAIRDADRIIGLLNSNQLKKMELIINRIRMDMVKRGDMMTVDDVTEILSIPLIGALPDDEQVVIGTNQGEPVIGLDSKAGMAYMNICKRIMGMDVPFMELQGSTGFFSKLSGLFKKD
;
A
#
# COMPACT_ATOMS: atom_id res chain seq x y z
N TYR A 1 1.51 -19.06 2.73
CA TYR A 1 0.66 -17.89 3.03
C TYR A 1 -0.76 -18.16 2.58
N ILE A 2 -1.74 -17.71 3.38
CA ILE A 2 -3.16 -17.72 3.02
C ILE A 2 -3.61 -16.26 2.97
N LEU A 3 -4.15 -15.84 1.82
CA LEU A 3 -4.70 -14.51 1.63
C LEU A 3 -6.23 -14.59 1.69
N LEU A 4 -6.79 -13.78 2.57
CA LEU A 4 -8.24 -13.61 2.69
C LEU A 4 -8.63 -12.30 2.02
N ASP A 5 -9.31 -12.39 0.88
CA ASP A 5 -9.86 -11.22 0.20
C ASP A 5 -11.12 -10.78 0.95
N CYS A 6 -11.05 -9.59 1.57
CA CYS A 6 -12.15 -9.06 2.35
C CYS A 6 -13.13 -8.31 1.47
N PRO A 7 -14.45 -8.57 1.61
CA PRO A 7 -15.44 -7.77 0.93
C PRO A 7 -15.40 -6.31 1.40
N ALA A 8 -15.87 -5.40 0.53
CA ALA A 8 -16.03 -4.00 0.90
C ALA A 8 -17.00 -3.85 2.07
N GLY A 9 -16.70 -2.91 2.98
CA GLY A 9 -17.53 -2.63 4.15
C GLY A 9 -17.05 -3.32 5.42
N ILE A 10 -17.83 -3.19 6.49
CA ILE A 10 -17.48 -3.62 7.86
C ILE A 10 -18.50 -4.62 8.43
N GLU A 11 -19.21 -5.30 7.56
CA GLU A 11 -20.29 -6.21 7.91
C GLU A 11 -19.77 -7.61 8.29
N GLN A 12 -20.66 -8.60 8.37
CA GLN A 12 -20.36 -9.95 8.84
C GLN A 12 -19.21 -10.62 8.06
N GLY A 13 -19.10 -10.37 6.75
CA GLY A 13 -18.01 -10.92 5.93
C GLY A 13 -16.62 -10.43 6.36
N PHE A 14 -16.51 -9.14 6.67
CA PHE A 14 -15.29 -8.56 7.23
C PHE A 14 -14.96 -9.16 8.60
N MET A 15 -15.95 -9.25 9.50
CA MET A 15 -15.77 -9.83 10.84
C MET A 15 -15.29 -11.28 10.77
N ASN A 16 -15.84 -12.07 9.84
CA ASN A 16 -15.43 -13.47 9.65
C ASN A 16 -13.98 -13.57 9.12
N ALA A 17 -13.58 -12.67 8.20
CA ALA A 17 -12.23 -12.66 7.67
C ALA A 17 -11.19 -12.33 8.75
N ILE A 18 -11.43 -11.30 9.58
CA ILE A 18 -10.49 -10.90 10.63
C ILE A 18 -10.40 -11.90 11.78
N ALA A 19 -11.44 -12.68 12.04
CA ALA A 19 -11.45 -13.67 13.12
C ALA A 19 -10.40 -14.78 12.94
N GLY A 20 -10.02 -15.08 11.68
CA GLY A 20 -9.00 -16.07 11.35
C GLY A 20 -7.66 -15.50 10.87
N ALA A 21 -7.49 -14.18 10.90
CA ALA A 21 -6.30 -13.51 10.37
C ALA A 21 -5.27 -13.20 11.45
N ASP A 22 -4.00 -13.45 11.14
CA ASP A 22 -2.87 -13.06 12.00
C ASP A 22 -2.37 -11.64 11.71
N ARG A 23 -2.71 -11.12 10.52
CA ARG A 23 -2.17 -9.89 9.97
C ARG A 23 -3.16 -9.29 8.98
N ALA A 24 -3.21 -7.96 8.90
CA ALA A 24 -4.00 -7.25 7.91
C ALA A 24 -3.12 -6.38 7.03
N ILE A 25 -3.44 -6.33 5.74
CA ILE A 25 -2.87 -5.38 4.80
C ILE A 25 -3.98 -4.40 4.42
N ILE A 26 -3.78 -3.13 4.78
CA ILE A 26 -4.69 -2.04 4.44
C ILE A 26 -4.28 -1.49 3.09
N VAL A 27 -5.19 -1.55 2.12
CA VAL A 27 -4.97 -0.99 0.78
C VAL A 27 -5.86 0.24 0.63
N THR A 28 -5.25 1.39 0.40
CA THR A 28 -5.97 2.67 0.20
C THR A 28 -5.41 3.44 -0.98
N THR A 29 -6.12 4.48 -1.41
CA THR A 29 -5.65 5.47 -2.38
C THR A 29 -5.37 6.79 -1.66
N PRO A 30 -4.51 7.69 -2.19
CA PRO A 30 -4.17 8.96 -1.53
C PRO A 30 -5.27 10.03 -1.72
N GLU A 31 -6.51 9.64 -1.42
CA GLU A 31 -7.71 10.46 -1.49
C GLU A 31 -8.34 10.58 -0.09
N VAL A 32 -8.84 11.76 0.26
CA VAL A 32 -9.37 12.05 1.62
C VAL A 32 -10.44 11.05 2.06
N SER A 33 -11.37 10.67 1.18
CA SER A 33 -12.42 9.71 1.48
C SER A 33 -11.86 8.32 1.78
N ALA A 34 -10.95 7.83 0.93
CA ALA A 34 -10.33 6.51 1.08
C ALA A 34 -9.48 6.42 2.36
N ILE A 35 -8.78 7.51 2.71
CA ILE A 35 -7.99 7.58 3.95
C ILE A 35 -8.88 7.55 5.18
N ARG A 36 -10.02 8.25 5.18
CA ARG A 36 -10.99 8.18 6.29
C ARG A 36 -11.57 6.78 6.47
N ASP A 37 -11.85 6.09 5.37
CA ASP A 37 -12.34 4.71 5.42
C ASP A 37 -11.24 3.78 5.94
N ALA A 38 -9.99 3.94 5.50
CA ALA A 38 -8.85 3.17 6.00
C ALA A 38 -8.62 3.40 7.50
N ASP A 39 -8.65 4.63 7.98
CA ASP A 39 -8.52 4.96 9.41
C ASP A 39 -9.62 4.29 10.25
N ARG A 40 -10.86 4.32 9.77
CA ARG A 40 -11.97 3.62 10.41
C ARG A 40 -11.75 2.12 10.51
N ILE A 41 -11.25 1.49 9.44
CA ILE A 41 -10.91 0.06 9.42
C ILE A 41 -9.77 -0.25 10.40
N ILE A 42 -8.73 0.58 10.43
CA ILE A 42 -7.61 0.44 11.39
C ILE A 42 -8.13 0.48 12.83
N GLY A 43 -9.01 1.44 13.14
CA GLY A 43 -9.66 1.52 14.46
C GLY A 43 -10.45 0.26 14.81
N LEU A 44 -11.17 -0.30 13.85
CA LEU A 44 -11.95 -1.51 14.02
C LEU A 44 -11.06 -2.75 14.23
N LEU A 45 -9.98 -2.88 13.47
CA LEU A 45 -9.01 -3.96 13.62
C LEU A 45 -8.32 -3.91 15.00
N ASN A 46 -7.94 -2.73 15.46
CA ASN A 46 -7.38 -2.51 16.79
C ASN A 46 -8.36 -2.94 17.89
N SER A 47 -9.64 -2.58 17.75
CA SER A 47 -10.70 -2.97 18.70
C SER A 47 -10.91 -4.48 18.76
N ASN A 48 -10.65 -5.19 17.66
CA ASN A 48 -10.68 -6.64 17.55
C ASN A 48 -9.34 -7.31 17.83
N GLN A 49 -8.37 -6.59 18.40
CA GLN A 49 -7.05 -7.06 18.83
C GLN A 49 -6.12 -7.52 17.69
N LEU A 50 -6.44 -7.27 16.45
CA LEU A 50 -5.56 -7.50 15.30
C LEU A 50 -4.56 -6.34 15.17
N LYS A 51 -3.43 -6.43 15.85
CA LYS A 51 -2.43 -5.35 15.94
C LYS A 51 -1.38 -5.33 14.83
N LYS A 52 -1.24 -6.43 14.10
CA LYS A 52 -0.26 -6.52 13.02
C LYS A 52 -0.89 -6.03 11.72
N MET A 53 -0.74 -4.74 11.46
CA MET A 53 -1.28 -4.07 10.29
C MET A 53 -0.16 -3.44 9.47
N GLU A 54 -0.33 -3.42 8.15
CA GLU A 54 0.59 -2.81 7.20
C GLU A 54 -0.18 -2.11 6.09
N LEU A 55 0.45 -1.10 5.52
CA LEU A 55 -0.17 -0.19 4.55
C LEU A 55 0.38 -0.43 3.13
N ILE A 56 -0.52 -0.46 2.18
CA ILE A 56 -0.24 -0.27 0.75
C ILE A 56 -1.00 0.95 0.26
N ILE A 57 -0.30 1.91 -0.34
CA ILE A 57 -0.91 3.07 -0.99
C ILE A 57 -0.93 2.79 -2.49
N ASN A 58 -2.12 2.73 -3.07
CA ASN A 58 -2.35 2.36 -4.46
C ASN A 58 -2.74 3.58 -5.31
N ARG A 59 -2.52 3.49 -6.63
CA ARG A 59 -2.95 4.47 -7.63
C ARG A 59 -2.42 5.89 -7.40
N ILE A 60 -1.13 5.99 -7.06
CA ILE A 60 -0.47 7.27 -6.84
C ILE A 60 -0.20 7.95 -8.18
N ARG A 61 -0.77 9.12 -8.37
CA ARG A 61 -0.57 9.95 -9.55
C ARG A 61 0.44 11.08 -9.26
N MET A 62 1.66 10.86 -9.70
CA MET A 62 2.77 11.79 -9.41
C MET A 62 2.59 13.19 -9.99
N ASP A 63 1.86 13.31 -11.10
CA ASP A 63 1.48 14.60 -11.68
C ASP A 63 0.56 15.39 -10.74
N MET A 64 -0.39 14.72 -10.07
CA MET A 64 -1.28 15.34 -9.08
C MET A 64 -0.56 15.66 -7.77
N VAL A 65 0.30 14.74 -7.30
CA VAL A 65 1.12 14.99 -6.09
C VAL A 65 1.99 16.23 -6.25
N LYS A 66 2.66 16.40 -7.41
CA LYS A 66 3.50 17.56 -7.69
C LYS A 66 2.74 18.89 -7.70
N ARG A 67 1.46 18.87 -8.09
CA ARG A 67 0.60 20.06 -8.10
C ARG A 67 -0.06 20.34 -6.75
N GLY A 68 0.05 19.43 -5.78
CA GLY A 68 -0.66 19.50 -4.51
C GLY A 68 -2.14 19.10 -4.57
N ASP A 69 -2.55 18.44 -5.66
CA ASP A 69 -3.93 17.97 -5.87
C ASP A 69 -4.17 16.57 -5.27
N MET A 70 -3.11 15.90 -4.83
CA MET A 70 -3.14 14.57 -4.23
C MET A 70 -2.15 14.51 -3.07
N MET A 71 -2.51 13.82 -2.00
CA MET A 71 -1.64 13.63 -0.85
C MET A 71 -0.37 12.85 -1.24
N THR A 72 0.73 13.17 -0.58
CA THR A 72 1.99 12.43 -0.70
C THR A 72 1.91 11.09 0.06
N VAL A 73 2.84 10.19 -0.23
CA VAL A 73 2.99 8.94 0.53
C VAL A 73 3.25 9.23 2.01
N ASP A 74 4.05 10.26 2.29
CA ASP A 74 4.40 10.67 3.64
C ASP A 74 3.18 11.19 4.40
N ASP A 75 2.34 12.03 3.77
CA ASP A 75 1.09 12.52 4.38
C ASP A 75 0.17 11.37 4.78
N VAL A 76 -0.04 10.41 3.88
CA VAL A 76 -0.92 9.26 4.15
C VAL A 76 -0.35 8.37 5.26
N THR A 77 0.96 8.13 5.25
CA THR A 77 1.64 7.32 6.27
C THR A 77 1.59 7.98 7.64
N GLU A 78 1.76 9.30 7.71
CA GLU A 78 1.63 10.07 8.95
C GLU A 78 0.21 10.00 9.52
N ILE A 79 -0.80 10.21 8.66
CA ILE A 79 -2.22 10.17 9.08
C ILE A 79 -2.60 8.78 9.61
N LEU A 80 -2.29 7.71 8.89
CA LEU A 80 -2.73 6.37 9.24
C LEU A 80 -1.85 5.69 10.31
N SER A 81 -0.62 6.17 10.50
CA SER A 81 0.30 5.72 11.56
C SER A 81 0.51 4.22 11.65
N ILE A 82 0.51 3.52 10.50
CA ILE A 82 0.85 2.09 10.37
C ILE A 82 1.99 1.90 9.37
N PRO A 83 2.81 0.83 9.51
CA PRO A 83 3.97 0.59 8.66
C PRO A 83 3.60 0.47 7.18
N LEU A 84 4.28 1.23 6.33
CA LEU A 84 4.16 1.14 4.87
C LEU A 84 4.95 -0.08 4.35
N ILE A 85 4.30 -0.92 3.53
CA ILE A 85 4.97 -2.01 2.81
C ILE A 85 4.96 -1.83 1.29
N GLY A 86 4.20 -0.88 0.77
CA GLY A 86 4.17 -0.61 -0.66
C GLY A 86 3.51 0.69 -1.05
N ALA A 87 4.04 1.28 -2.13
CA ALA A 87 3.49 2.43 -2.80
C ALA A 87 3.45 2.13 -4.30
N LEU A 88 2.27 2.13 -4.89
CA LEU A 88 2.00 1.74 -6.27
C LEU A 88 1.62 2.95 -7.10
N PRO A 89 2.32 3.23 -8.19
CA PRO A 89 1.90 4.27 -9.13
C PRO A 89 0.59 3.87 -9.84
N ASP A 90 -0.18 4.86 -10.26
CA ASP A 90 -1.26 4.65 -11.23
C ASP A 90 -0.62 4.32 -12.58
N ASP A 91 -0.79 3.08 -13.05
CA ASP A 91 -0.10 2.53 -14.20
C ASP A 91 -1.12 1.89 -15.15
N GLU A 92 -1.16 2.36 -16.39
CA GLU A 92 -2.09 1.86 -17.41
C GLU A 92 -1.88 0.37 -17.73
N GLN A 93 -0.68 -0.15 -17.53
CA GLN A 93 -0.36 -1.56 -17.73
C GLN A 93 -1.18 -2.48 -16.81
N VAL A 94 -1.62 -1.99 -15.65
CA VAL A 94 -2.54 -2.74 -14.77
C VAL A 94 -3.89 -2.95 -15.48
N VAL A 95 -4.43 -1.91 -16.10
CA VAL A 95 -5.71 -1.98 -16.81
C VAL A 95 -5.58 -2.85 -18.07
N ILE A 96 -4.50 -2.66 -18.83
CA ILE A 96 -4.24 -3.43 -20.05
C ILE A 96 -4.11 -4.92 -19.73
N GLY A 97 -3.26 -5.28 -18.76
CA GLY A 97 -3.07 -6.67 -18.35
C GLY A 97 -4.37 -7.30 -17.84
N THR A 98 -5.11 -6.58 -17.00
CA THR A 98 -6.40 -7.06 -16.47
C THR A 98 -7.38 -7.37 -17.61
N ASN A 99 -7.46 -6.50 -18.62
CA ASN A 99 -8.36 -6.72 -19.78
C ASN A 99 -7.90 -7.90 -20.66
N GLN A 100 -6.63 -8.23 -20.64
CA GLN A 100 -6.06 -9.37 -21.36
C GLN A 100 -6.04 -10.67 -20.54
N GLY A 101 -6.40 -10.59 -19.27
CA GLY A 101 -6.31 -11.71 -18.32
C GLY A 101 -4.87 -12.04 -17.91
N GLU A 102 -3.94 -11.09 -18.06
CA GLU A 102 -2.54 -11.24 -17.70
C GLU A 102 -2.23 -10.53 -16.39
N PRO A 103 -1.50 -11.18 -15.46
CA PRO A 103 -1.12 -10.54 -14.21
C PRO A 103 -0.03 -9.49 -14.45
N VAL A 104 -0.19 -8.31 -13.85
CA VAL A 104 0.75 -7.18 -14.01
C VAL A 104 2.19 -7.51 -13.57
N ILE A 105 2.39 -8.49 -12.70
CA ILE A 105 3.71 -8.92 -12.19
C ILE A 105 4.63 -9.44 -13.31
N GLY A 106 4.08 -10.00 -14.38
CA GLY A 106 4.82 -10.48 -15.55
C GLY A 106 5.15 -9.39 -16.57
N LEU A 107 4.60 -8.19 -16.41
CA LEU A 107 4.77 -7.10 -17.34
C LEU A 107 5.93 -6.19 -16.93
N ASP A 108 6.63 -5.61 -17.91
CA ASP A 108 7.64 -4.58 -17.66
C ASP A 108 6.95 -3.24 -17.35
N SER A 109 6.54 -3.10 -16.07
CA SER A 109 5.81 -1.95 -15.58
C SER A 109 6.26 -1.55 -14.18
N LYS A 110 6.08 -0.27 -13.85
CA LYS A 110 6.40 0.23 -12.51
C LYS A 110 5.49 -0.38 -11.44
N ALA A 111 4.23 -0.57 -11.76
CA ALA A 111 3.29 -1.25 -10.87
C ALA A 111 3.70 -2.72 -10.65
N GLY A 112 4.08 -3.45 -11.69
CA GLY A 112 4.57 -4.82 -11.59
C GLY A 112 5.80 -4.96 -10.68
N MET A 113 6.78 -4.06 -10.84
CA MET A 113 7.95 -4.02 -9.95
C MET A 113 7.56 -3.69 -8.50
N ALA A 114 6.63 -2.75 -8.30
CA ALA A 114 6.15 -2.39 -6.96
C ALA A 114 5.45 -3.57 -6.28
N TYR A 115 4.58 -4.31 -6.98
CA TYR A 115 3.94 -5.52 -6.46
C TYR A 115 4.97 -6.59 -6.10
N MET A 116 5.96 -6.83 -6.95
CA MET A 116 7.03 -7.79 -6.64
C MET A 116 7.79 -7.40 -5.37
N ASN A 117 8.09 -6.11 -5.18
CA ASN A 117 8.77 -5.62 -3.99
C ASN A 117 7.90 -5.75 -2.73
N ILE A 118 6.59 -5.54 -2.84
CA ILE A 118 5.62 -5.81 -1.76
C ILE A 118 5.66 -7.28 -1.37
N CYS A 119 5.58 -8.20 -2.33
CA CYS A 119 5.67 -9.64 -2.06
C CYS A 119 6.96 -10.01 -1.32
N LYS A 120 8.10 -9.46 -1.74
CA LYS A 120 9.38 -9.69 -1.05
C LYS A 120 9.37 -9.20 0.38
N ARG A 121 8.80 -8.00 0.67
CA ARG A 121 8.67 -7.47 2.03
C ARG A 121 7.73 -8.32 2.90
N ILE A 122 6.62 -8.79 2.34
CA ILE A 122 5.71 -9.73 3.03
C ILE A 122 6.45 -11.00 3.43
N MET A 123 7.39 -11.49 2.60
CA MET A 123 8.26 -12.63 2.90
C MET A 123 9.42 -12.31 3.86
N GLY A 124 9.52 -11.07 4.35
CA GLY A 124 10.54 -10.65 5.31
C GLY A 124 11.87 -10.24 4.69
N MET A 125 11.92 -10.04 3.37
CA MET A 125 13.12 -9.53 2.70
C MET A 125 13.21 -8.01 2.88
N ASP A 126 14.40 -7.49 3.15
CA ASP A 126 14.66 -6.06 3.14
C ASP A 126 14.84 -5.59 1.69
N VAL A 127 13.84 -4.85 1.20
CA VAL A 127 13.83 -4.31 -0.16
C VAL A 127 13.57 -2.81 -0.09
N PRO A 128 14.44 -1.96 -0.65
CA PRO A 128 14.23 -0.51 -0.64
C PRO A 128 12.96 -0.14 -1.41
N PHE A 129 12.31 0.96 -0.98
CA PHE A 129 11.17 1.49 -1.72
C PHE A 129 11.62 2.06 -3.06
N MET A 130 10.78 1.89 -4.07
CA MET A 130 11.02 2.49 -5.38
C MET A 130 10.87 4.02 -5.29
N GLU A 131 11.77 4.75 -5.94
CA GLU A 131 11.58 6.19 -6.15
C GLU A 131 10.43 6.40 -7.15
N LEU A 132 9.30 6.84 -6.66
CA LEU A 132 8.25 7.40 -7.48
C LEU A 132 8.75 8.78 -7.95
N GLN A 133 8.98 8.97 -9.25
CA GLN A 133 9.58 10.19 -9.82
C GLN A 133 8.91 11.44 -9.25
N GLY A 134 9.66 12.21 -8.45
CA GLY A 134 9.24 13.49 -7.89
C GLY A 134 8.98 13.54 -6.39
N SER A 135 9.19 12.49 -5.62
CA SER A 135 9.21 12.58 -4.16
C SER A 135 10.53 13.22 -3.72
N THR A 136 10.55 14.53 -3.56
CA THR A 136 11.59 15.25 -2.80
C THR A 136 11.24 15.16 -1.32
N GLY A 137 11.27 13.99 -0.75
CA GLY A 137 10.87 13.79 0.62
C GLY A 137 11.67 12.67 1.29
N PHE A 138 11.17 12.17 2.35
CA PHE A 138 11.70 11.26 3.34
C PHE A 138 12.49 10.02 2.80
N PHE A 139 12.16 9.50 1.61
CA PHE A 139 12.85 8.33 1.04
C PHE A 139 14.33 8.61 0.69
N SER A 140 14.71 9.84 0.37
CA SER A 140 16.11 10.19 0.17
C SER A 140 16.90 10.26 1.50
N LYS A 141 16.22 10.48 2.62
CA LYS A 141 16.85 10.48 3.97
C LYS A 141 17.01 9.07 4.54
N LEU A 142 16.07 8.17 4.25
CA LEU A 142 16.18 6.77 4.71
C LEU A 142 17.26 5.98 3.97
N SER A 143 17.45 6.20 2.67
CA SER A 143 18.53 5.55 1.91
C SER A 143 19.94 6.00 2.35
N GLY A 144 20.04 7.18 2.99
CA GLY A 144 21.30 7.70 3.56
C GLY A 144 21.63 7.12 4.95
N LEU A 145 20.66 6.62 5.69
CA LEU A 145 20.86 6.05 7.03
C LEU A 145 21.36 4.60 7.02
N PHE A 146 21.14 3.87 5.92
CA PHE A 146 21.59 2.48 5.73
C PHE A 146 22.94 2.36 4.98
N LYS A 147 23.63 3.48 4.73
CA LYS A 147 24.99 3.51 4.18
C LYS A 147 26.00 3.94 5.23
N LYS A 148 26.09 3.19 6.33
CA LYS A 148 27.24 3.32 7.26
C LYS A 148 27.58 1.94 7.79
N ASP A 149 28.72 1.49 7.32
CA ASP A 149 29.57 0.35 7.70
C ASP A 149 29.08 -1.03 7.32
#